data_ed04a82af39873814d0bf562eadf0e85
#
_entry.id   ed04a82af39873814d0bf562eadf0e85
#
_cell.length_a   1.000
_cell.length_b   1.000
_cell.length_c   1.000
_cell.angle_alpha   90.00
_cell.angle_beta   90.00
_cell.angle_gamma   90.00
#
_symmetry.space_group_name_H-M   'P 1'
#
loop_
_entity.id
_entity.type
_entity.pdbx_description
1 polymer ?
#
loop_
_entity_poly.entity_id
_entity_poly.type
_entity_poly.pdbx_seq_one_letter_code
_entity_poly.pdbx_strand_id
1 'polypeptide(L)'
;MRIRVLGSAAGGGFPQWNCNCRNCSGVRDGTLRAAARTQSSIAVRGHDGTRWALVNASPDILAQLHANPALHGARATRDSAIAGIVLVDGQVDHTVGLLMLRESGSALPVWCTEEVCADLTHGNPIFGVLAHYCGVARHAMIPDGREFAIPGVAGVTWRAIAVSGKAAPYSPHRESPVTGDNVALVIGDEASGRTVDSR
;
A
#
# COMPACT_ATOMS: atom_id res chain seq x y z
N MET A 1 16.85 8.79 0.94
CA MET A 1 15.45 8.31 0.89
C MET A 1 14.54 9.21 1.71
N ARG A 2 13.27 9.36 1.31
CA ARG A 2 12.22 10.03 2.10
C ARG A 2 11.03 9.11 2.25
N ILE A 3 10.50 8.99 3.47
CA ILE A 3 9.32 8.22 3.79
C ILE A 3 8.25 9.17 4.34
N ARG A 4 7.02 8.99 3.88
CA ARG A 4 5.85 9.73 4.35
C ARG A 4 4.80 8.75 4.81
N VAL A 5 4.41 8.83 6.07
CA VAL A 5 3.29 8.06 6.60
C VAL A 5 2.00 8.73 6.11
N LEU A 6 1.20 8.00 5.35
CA LEU A 6 -0.08 8.45 4.82
C LEU A 6 -1.22 8.10 5.75
N GLY A 7 -1.13 6.94 6.40
CA GLY A 7 -2.05 6.47 7.41
C GLY A 7 -1.38 5.48 8.35
N SER A 8 -1.90 5.37 9.58
CA SER A 8 -1.30 4.53 10.63
C SER A 8 -2.34 3.84 11.52
N ALA A 9 -3.60 3.78 11.08
CA ALA A 9 -4.63 3.00 11.74
C ALA A 9 -4.79 1.63 11.08
N ALA A 10 -5.32 0.67 11.81
CA ALA A 10 -5.80 -0.60 11.27
C ALA A 10 -7.06 -0.40 10.40
N GLY A 11 -7.58 -1.47 9.83
CA GLY A 11 -8.80 -1.47 9.05
C GLY A 11 -9.95 -0.73 9.74
N GLY A 12 -10.62 0.17 9.02
CA GLY A 12 -11.67 1.04 9.53
C GLY A 12 -11.20 2.41 10.05
N GLY A 13 -9.89 2.67 10.12
CA GLY A 13 -9.34 3.98 10.53
C GLY A 13 -9.45 4.26 12.03
N PHE A 14 -9.10 5.48 12.44
CA PHE A 14 -9.29 5.97 13.82
C PHE A 14 -9.81 7.40 13.80
N PRO A 15 -10.88 7.76 14.54
CA PRO A 15 -11.77 6.85 15.27
C PRO A 15 -12.52 5.93 14.30
N GLN A 16 -12.67 4.64 14.65
CA GLN A 16 -13.39 3.70 13.81
C GLN A 16 -14.90 3.99 13.89
N TRP A 17 -15.58 3.96 12.75
CA TRP A 17 -16.96 4.44 12.58
C TRP A 17 -17.99 3.73 13.47
N ASN A 18 -17.81 2.44 13.74
CA ASN A 18 -18.72 1.61 14.56
C ASN A 18 -18.14 1.21 15.92
N CYS A 19 -17.01 1.80 16.36
CA CYS A 19 -16.38 1.48 17.63
C CYS A 19 -16.77 2.51 18.68
N ASN A 20 -17.34 2.05 19.81
CA ASN A 20 -17.71 2.87 20.96
C ASN A 20 -16.77 2.73 22.15
N CYS A 21 -15.53 2.26 21.93
CA CYS A 21 -14.53 2.29 22.98
C CYS A 21 -14.22 3.75 23.40
N ARG A 22 -13.69 3.92 24.61
CA ARG A 22 -13.35 5.23 25.18
C ARG A 22 -12.58 6.14 24.19
N ASN A 23 -11.65 5.58 23.44
CA ASN A 23 -10.82 6.36 22.53
C ASN A 23 -11.62 6.82 21.29
N CYS A 24 -12.33 5.90 20.64
CA CYS A 24 -13.09 6.23 19.44
C CYS A 24 -14.29 7.14 19.73
N SER A 25 -15.06 6.87 20.80
CA SER A 25 -16.15 7.75 21.20
C SER A 25 -15.62 9.11 21.66
N GLY A 26 -14.59 9.13 22.51
CA GLY A 26 -14.05 10.37 23.05
C GLY A 26 -13.46 11.30 21.98
N VAL A 27 -12.91 10.75 20.88
CA VAL A 27 -12.49 11.60 19.75
C VAL A 27 -13.68 12.12 18.96
N ARG A 28 -14.74 11.30 18.78
CA ARG A 28 -15.95 11.74 18.04
C ARG A 28 -16.75 12.79 18.77
N ASP A 29 -16.86 12.70 20.10
CA ASP A 29 -17.61 13.64 20.95
C ASP A 29 -16.74 14.82 21.48
N GLY A 30 -15.43 14.81 21.18
CA GLY A 30 -14.51 15.88 21.55
C GLY A 30 -14.00 15.82 23.00
N THR A 31 -14.36 14.81 23.78
CA THR A 31 -13.88 14.64 25.17
C THR A 31 -12.44 14.11 25.23
N LEU A 32 -11.92 13.57 24.13
CA LEU A 32 -10.54 13.13 23.99
C LEU A 32 -9.88 13.80 22.79
N ARG A 33 -8.77 14.50 23.04
CA ARG A 33 -7.99 15.16 21.99
C ARG A 33 -6.97 14.20 21.40
N ALA A 34 -7.25 13.66 20.21
CA ALA A 34 -6.30 12.89 19.42
C ALA A 34 -6.53 13.15 17.93
N ALA A 35 -5.48 12.99 17.12
CA ALA A 35 -5.60 13.13 15.67
C ALA A 35 -6.30 11.89 15.08
N ALA A 36 -7.27 12.12 14.20
CA ALA A 36 -7.82 11.06 13.35
C ALA A 36 -6.73 10.50 12.44
N ARG A 37 -6.82 9.20 12.13
CA ARG A 37 -5.84 8.48 11.29
C ARG A 37 -6.55 7.62 10.27
N THR A 38 -6.10 7.73 9.05
CA THR A 38 -6.48 6.84 7.97
C THR A 38 -5.77 5.48 8.09
N GLN A 39 -6.23 4.50 7.34
CA GLN A 39 -5.70 3.14 7.34
C GLN A 39 -4.25 3.09 6.83
N SER A 40 -3.51 2.07 7.27
CA SER A 40 -2.06 1.96 7.10
C SER A 40 -1.61 2.06 5.65
N SER A 41 -0.77 3.04 5.35
CA SER A 41 -0.06 3.19 4.09
C SER A 41 1.12 4.15 4.26
N ILE A 42 2.19 3.93 3.52
CA ILE A 42 3.33 4.85 3.43
C ILE A 42 3.67 5.14 1.96
N ALA A 43 4.27 6.29 1.73
CA ALA A 43 4.89 6.63 0.45
C ALA A 43 6.39 6.79 0.61
N VAL A 44 7.15 6.23 -0.34
CA VAL A 44 8.62 6.21 -0.33
C VAL A 44 9.15 6.77 -1.63
N ARG A 45 10.19 7.61 -1.56
CA ARG A 45 10.95 8.06 -2.73
C ARG A 45 12.43 8.19 -2.43
N GLY A 46 13.25 8.18 -3.47
CA GLY A 46 14.66 8.54 -3.36
C GLY A 46 14.85 10.01 -2.97
N HIS A 47 16.06 10.37 -2.54
CA HIS A 47 16.38 11.72 -2.05
C HIS A 47 16.03 12.79 -3.08
N ASP A 48 16.50 12.63 -4.31
CA ASP A 48 16.33 13.59 -5.41
C ASP A 48 15.19 13.21 -6.38
N GLY A 49 14.43 12.15 -6.05
CA GLY A 49 13.33 11.67 -6.86
C GLY A 49 12.11 12.58 -6.78
N THR A 50 11.31 12.56 -7.85
CA THR A 50 10.00 13.25 -7.92
C THR A 50 8.83 12.28 -7.88
N ARG A 51 9.09 10.98 -8.03
CA ARG A 51 8.07 9.92 -8.03
C ARG A 51 8.16 9.09 -6.75
N TRP A 52 7.02 8.55 -6.36
CA TRP A 52 6.83 7.81 -5.11
C TRP A 52 6.38 6.38 -5.39
N ALA A 53 6.89 5.44 -4.60
CA ALA A 53 6.23 4.15 -4.43
C ALA A 53 5.30 4.20 -3.23
N LEU A 54 4.11 3.62 -3.36
CA LEU A 54 3.22 3.39 -2.22
C LEU A 54 3.46 1.99 -1.66
N VAL A 55 3.41 1.85 -0.34
CA VAL A 55 3.23 0.56 0.33
C VAL A 55 1.79 0.52 0.78
N ASN A 56 1.04 -0.42 0.24
CA ASN A 56 -0.40 -0.59 0.34
C ASN A 56 -1.22 0.55 -0.29
N ALA A 57 -2.42 0.23 -0.70
CA ALA A 57 -3.43 1.15 -1.21
C ALA A 57 -4.72 0.96 -0.42
N SER A 58 -4.86 1.67 0.69
CA SER A 58 -6.03 1.57 1.56
C SER A 58 -7.28 2.19 0.91
N PRO A 59 -8.50 1.87 1.37
CA PRO A 59 -9.72 2.54 0.95
C PRO A 59 -9.66 4.07 1.10
N ASP A 60 -8.81 4.58 2.00
CA ASP A 60 -8.63 6.01 2.26
C ASP A 60 -7.66 6.70 1.27
N ILE A 61 -7.16 6.00 0.25
CA ILE A 61 -6.07 6.48 -0.62
C ILE A 61 -6.34 7.86 -1.22
N LEU A 62 -7.56 8.18 -1.62
CA LEU A 62 -7.86 9.51 -2.17
C LEU A 62 -7.70 10.61 -1.14
N ALA A 63 -8.17 10.40 0.09
CA ALA A 63 -7.98 11.34 1.19
C ALA A 63 -6.49 11.48 1.54
N GLN A 64 -5.76 10.36 1.53
CA GLN A 64 -4.31 10.34 1.76
C GLN A 64 -3.54 11.12 0.69
N LEU A 65 -3.90 10.95 -0.59
CA LEU A 65 -3.29 11.70 -1.68
C LEU A 65 -3.63 13.20 -1.59
N HIS A 66 -4.89 13.56 -1.38
CA HIS A 66 -5.31 14.96 -1.26
C HIS A 66 -4.62 15.69 -0.10
N ALA A 67 -4.42 15.01 1.03
CA ALA A 67 -3.71 15.58 2.19
C ALA A 67 -2.19 15.72 1.98
N ASN A 68 -1.64 15.18 0.88
CA ASN A 68 -0.21 15.13 0.63
C ASN A 68 0.17 15.69 -0.76
N PRO A 69 0.26 17.04 -0.92
CA PRO A 69 0.54 17.68 -2.21
C PRO A 69 1.81 17.16 -2.92
N ALA A 70 2.80 16.68 -2.18
CA ALA A 70 4.00 16.08 -2.75
C ALA A 70 3.74 14.80 -3.58
N LEU A 71 2.56 14.19 -3.45
CA LEU A 71 2.11 13.02 -4.21
C LEU A 71 1.26 13.40 -5.43
N HIS A 72 0.95 14.68 -5.62
CA HIS A 72 0.20 15.13 -6.78
C HIS A 72 1.07 15.06 -8.04
N GLY A 73 0.48 14.71 -9.17
CA GLY A 73 1.12 14.84 -10.47
C GLY A 73 1.27 16.31 -10.87
N ALA A 74 2.38 16.64 -11.55
CA ALA A 74 2.68 18.01 -11.92
C ALA A 74 3.22 18.17 -13.35
N ARG A 75 3.24 17.08 -14.15
CA ARG A 75 3.87 17.05 -15.48
C ARG A 75 2.89 17.23 -16.64
N ALA A 76 1.61 16.91 -16.43
CA ALA A 76 0.55 16.96 -17.45
C ALA A 76 -0.83 17.19 -16.81
N THR A 77 -1.85 17.45 -17.65
CA THR A 77 -3.24 17.64 -17.20
C THR A 77 -3.79 16.45 -16.42
N ARG A 78 -3.43 15.23 -16.83
CA ARG A 78 -3.65 13.99 -16.06
C ARG A 78 -2.28 13.36 -15.82
N ASP A 79 -1.85 13.32 -14.59
CA ASP A 79 -0.54 12.80 -14.18
C ASP A 79 -0.62 12.19 -12.78
N SER A 80 0.33 11.34 -12.46
CA SER A 80 0.50 10.74 -11.14
C SER A 80 1.96 10.78 -10.74
N ALA A 81 2.24 11.22 -9.52
CA ALA A 81 3.55 11.08 -8.93
C ALA A 81 3.83 9.65 -8.44
N ILE A 82 2.84 8.75 -8.52
CA ILE A 82 2.99 7.35 -8.10
C ILE A 82 3.75 6.58 -9.19
N ALA A 83 4.88 5.98 -8.83
CA ALA A 83 5.70 5.14 -9.70
C ALA A 83 5.30 3.67 -9.64
N GLY A 84 4.79 3.24 -8.48
CA GLY A 84 4.38 1.87 -8.26
C GLY A 84 3.73 1.69 -6.90
N ILE A 85 3.09 0.55 -6.71
CA ILE A 85 2.39 0.17 -5.48
C ILE A 85 2.90 -1.21 -5.07
N VAL A 86 3.36 -1.34 -3.83
CA VAL A 86 3.83 -2.60 -3.26
C VAL A 86 2.78 -3.07 -2.24
N LEU A 87 2.25 -4.26 -2.44
CA LEU A 87 1.27 -4.87 -1.53
C LEU A 87 1.97 -5.87 -0.63
N VAL A 88 1.78 -5.71 0.68
CA VAL A 88 2.38 -6.62 1.67
C VAL A 88 1.54 -7.86 1.93
N ASP A 89 0.26 -7.82 1.62
CA ASP A 89 -0.71 -8.91 1.70
C ASP A 89 -1.96 -8.60 0.87
N GLY A 90 -2.96 -9.48 0.91
CA GLY A 90 -4.25 -9.32 0.21
C GLY A 90 -5.35 -8.63 1.03
N GLN A 91 -5.10 -8.09 2.21
CA GLN A 91 -6.15 -7.53 3.07
C GLN A 91 -6.87 -6.35 2.39
N VAL A 92 -8.17 -6.23 2.68
CA VAL A 92 -9.05 -5.18 2.10
C VAL A 92 -8.51 -3.77 2.37
N ASP A 93 -8.02 -3.54 3.59
CA ASP A 93 -7.46 -2.25 4.01
C ASP A 93 -6.10 -1.94 3.37
N HIS A 94 -5.48 -2.90 2.68
CA HIS A 94 -4.23 -2.72 1.93
C HIS A 94 -4.41 -2.68 0.42
N THR A 95 -5.57 -3.11 -0.12
CA THR A 95 -5.71 -3.38 -1.56
C THR A 95 -6.87 -2.65 -2.24
N VAL A 96 -7.99 -2.40 -1.54
CA VAL A 96 -9.22 -1.87 -2.16
C VAL A 96 -9.03 -0.46 -2.73
N GLY A 97 -8.10 0.30 -2.20
CA GLY A 97 -7.73 1.61 -2.74
C GLY A 97 -7.24 1.58 -4.19
N LEU A 98 -6.80 0.44 -4.71
CA LEU A 98 -6.47 0.29 -6.13
C LEU A 98 -7.65 0.65 -7.04
N LEU A 99 -8.89 0.31 -6.63
CA LEU A 99 -10.11 0.68 -7.37
C LEU A 99 -10.31 2.20 -7.44
N MET A 100 -9.84 2.92 -6.44
CA MET A 100 -9.92 4.39 -6.40
C MET A 100 -8.94 5.05 -7.40
N LEU A 101 -7.89 4.32 -7.79
CA LEU A 101 -6.88 4.77 -8.74
C LEU A 101 -7.19 4.38 -10.20
N ARG A 102 -8.35 3.80 -10.48
CA ARG A 102 -8.77 3.30 -11.81
C ARG A 102 -8.74 4.34 -12.93
N GLU A 103 -8.79 5.63 -12.61
CA GLU A 103 -8.70 6.72 -13.58
C GLU A 103 -7.25 7.03 -14.02
N SER A 104 -6.30 6.17 -13.68
CA SER A 104 -4.92 6.27 -14.17
C SER A 104 -4.90 6.25 -15.70
N GLY A 105 -4.04 7.07 -16.30
CA GLY A 105 -3.86 7.08 -17.77
C GLY A 105 -3.07 5.88 -18.31
N SER A 106 -2.59 4.99 -17.44
CA SER A 106 -1.86 3.76 -17.78
C SER A 106 -2.13 2.70 -16.71
N ALA A 107 -1.80 1.44 -17.04
CA ALA A 107 -1.92 0.33 -16.09
C ALA A 107 -1.16 0.64 -14.80
N LEU A 108 -1.77 0.31 -13.65
CA LEU A 108 -1.16 0.51 -12.33
C LEU A 108 0.00 -0.47 -12.15
N PRO A 109 1.24 0.00 -11.96
CA PRO A 109 2.35 -0.90 -11.66
C PRO A 109 2.21 -1.41 -10.22
N VAL A 110 2.00 -2.73 -10.05
CA VAL A 110 1.76 -3.35 -8.74
C VAL A 110 2.75 -4.48 -8.50
N TRP A 111 3.50 -4.39 -7.41
CA TRP A 111 4.38 -5.44 -6.89
C TRP A 111 3.62 -6.24 -5.83
N CYS A 112 3.45 -7.51 -6.05
CA CYS A 112 2.83 -8.45 -5.11
C CYS A 112 3.36 -9.87 -5.32
N THR A 113 3.20 -10.71 -4.30
CA THR A 113 3.51 -12.14 -4.39
C THR A 113 2.53 -12.85 -5.33
N GLU A 114 2.80 -14.13 -5.65
CA GLU A 114 1.89 -14.95 -6.44
C GLU A 114 0.57 -15.18 -5.70
N GLU A 115 0.66 -15.44 -4.40
CA GLU A 115 -0.48 -15.70 -3.52
C GLU A 115 -1.41 -14.48 -3.46
N VAL A 116 -0.86 -13.29 -3.23
CA VAL A 116 -1.64 -12.03 -3.23
C VAL A 116 -2.23 -11.76 -4.61
N CYS A 117 -1.49 -12.06 -5.69
CA CYS A 117 -2.01 -11.93 -7.05
C CYS A 117 -3.20 -12.88 -7.29
N ALA A 118 -3.11 -14.13 -6.86
CA ALA A 118 -4.20 -15.09 -6.97
C ALA A 118 -5.43 -14.65 -6.16
N ASP A 119 -5.23 -14.18 -4.95
CA ASP A 119 -6.27 -13.63 -4.08
C ASP A 119 -7.00 -12.45 -4.74
N LEU A 120 -6.27 -11.51 -5.35
CA LEU A 120 -6.83 -10.31 -6.01
C LEU A 120 -7.35 -10.58 -7.43
N THR A 121 -7.17 -11.80 -7.93
CA THR A 121 -7.73 -12.26 -9.21
C THR A 121 -9.00 -13.09 -9.00
N HIS A 122 -9.06 -13.90 -7.94
CA HIS A 122 -10.12 -14.90 -7.73
C HIS A 122 -11.00 -14.61 -6.50
N GLY A 123 -10.40 -14.48 -5.31
CA GLY A 123 -11.13 -14.33 -4.06
C GLY A 123 -11.76 -12.94 -3.89
N ASN A 124 -11.01 -11.91 -4.23
CA ASN A 124 -11.46 -10.51 -4.31
C ASN A 124 -11.00 -9.93 -5.65
N PRO A 125 -11.76 -10.07 -6.75
CA PRO A 125 -11.29 -9.90 -8.12
C PRO A 125 -11.03 -8.44 -8.52
N ILE A 126 -10.30 -7.68 -7.71
CA ILE A 126 -9.92 -6.28 -7.95
C ILE A 126 -9.18 -6.14 -9.28
N PHE A 127 -8.26 -7.06 -9.60
CA PHE A 127 -7.50 -7.02 -10.85
C PHE A 127 -8.40 -7.23 -12.06
N GLY A 128 -9.40 -8.12 -11.95
CA GLY A 128 -10.40 -8.32 -12.98
C GLY A 128 -11.27 -7.09 -13.21
N VAL A 129 -11.69 -6.42 -12.14
CA VAL A 129 -12.43 -5.15 -12.25
C VAL A 129 -11.58 -4.07 -12.91
N LEU A 130 -10.33 -3.90 -12.47
CA LEU A 130 -9.40 -2.90 -13.02
C LEU A 130 -9.08 -3.13 -14.50
N ALA A 131 -9.14 -4.36 -14.99
CA ALA A 131 -8.93 -4.68 -16.41
C ALA A 131 -9.94 -3.98 -17.34
N HIS A 132 -11.12 -3.60 -16.83
CA HIS A 132 -12.12 -2.81 -17.55
C HIS A 132 -11.85 -1.29 -17.51
N TYR A 133 -10.82 -0.84 -16.80
CA TYR A 133 -10.42 0.57 -16.65
C TYR A 133 -8.95 0.74 -17.09
N CYS A 134 -8.08 1.14 -16.18
CA CYS A 134 -6.66 1.34 -16.51
C CYS A 134 -5.85 0.04 -16.58
N GLY A 135 -6.34 -1.05 -15.98
CA GLY A 135 -5.61 -2.31 -15.85
C GLY A 135 -4.52 -2.29 -14.76
N VAL A 136 -3.86 -3.43 -14.61
CA VAL A 136 -2.74 -3.63 -13.66
C VAL A 136 -1.55 -4.18 -14.42
N ALA A 137 -0.39 -3.53 -14.27
CA ALA A 137 0.91 -4.06 -14.68
C ALA A 137 1.55 -4.75 -13.47
N ARG A 138 1.29 -6.06 -13.34
CA ARG A 138 1.83 -6.85 -12.23
C ARG A 138 3.33 -7.07 -12.38
N HIS A 139 4.05 -6.87 -11.30
CA HIS A 139 5.45 -7.24 -11.10
C HIS A 139 5.52 -8.28 -9.98
N ALA A 140 6.08 -9.46 -10.29
CA ALA A 140 6.23 -10.52 -9.31
C ALA A 140 7.20 -10.10 -8.20
N MET A 141 6.79 -10.26 -6.95
CA MET A 141 7.60 -10.02 -5.77
C MET A 141 7.85 -11.36 -5.07
N ILE A 142 9.11 -11.79 -5.04
CA ILE A 142 9.50 -13.06 -4.42
C ILE A 142 9.94 -12.77 -2.99
N PRO A 143 9.31 -13.40 -1.98
CA PRO A 143 9.59 -13.09 -0.57
C PRO A 143 10.81 -13.86 -0.02
N ASP A 144 11.92 -13.86 -0.75
CA ASP A 144 13.16 -14.58 -0.45
C ASP A 144 14.32 -13.67 0.01
N GLY A 145 14.03 -12.38 0.21
CA GLY A 145 15.01 -11.37 0.63
C GLY A 145 15.89 -10.81 -0.48
N ARG A 146 15.72 -11.23 -1.74
CA ARG A 146 16.41 -10.61 -2.86
C ARG A 146 15.96 -9.20 -3.10
N GLU A 147 16.88 -8.38 -3.58
CA GLU A 147 16.59 -6.99 -3.92
C GLU A 147 15.80 -6.88 -5.23
N PHE A 148 14.86 -5.95 -5.23
CA PHE A 148 14.22 -5.46 -6.43
C PHE A 148 14.18 -3.93 -6.43
N ALA A 149 13.96 -3.33 -7.58
CA ALA A 149 13.85 -1.89 -7.76
C ALA A 149 12.50 -1.51 -8.34
N ILE A 150 12.03 -0.32 -8.04
CA ILE A 150 10.81 0.25 -8.62
C ILE A 150 11.24 1.34 -9.61
N PRO A 151 10.97 1.18 -10.92
CA PRO A 151 11.31 2.18 -11.93
C PRO A 151 10.74 3.55 -11.58
N GLY A 152 11.58 4.58 -11.58
CA GLY A 152 11.21 5.95 -11.19
C GLY A 152 11.38 6.27 -9.70
N VAL A 153 11.81 5.31 -8.88
CA VAL A 153 12.17 5.50 -7.46
C VAL A 153 13.66 5.18 -7.28
N ALA A 154 14.51 5.98 -7.90
CA ALA A 154 15.96 5.78 -7.84
C ALA A 154 16.55 5.98 -6.44
N GLY A 155 17.63 5.28 -6.12
CA GLY A 155 18.34 5.38 -4.84
C GLY A 155 17.61 4.69 -3.67
N VAL A 156 16.64 3.83 -3.98
CA VAL A 156 15.89 3.03 -2.99
C VAL A 156 15.91 1.58 -3.41
N THR A 157 16.36 0.71 -2.52
CA THR A 157 16.31 -0.74 -2.69
C THR A 157 15.14 -1.33 -1.90
N TRP A 158 14.61 -2.42 -2.38
CA TRP A 158 13.45 -3.10 -1.82
C TRP A 158 13.75 -4.59 -1.67
N ARG A 159 13.42 -5.15 -0.53
CA ARG A 159 13.46 -6.61 -0.31
C ARG A 159 12.17 -7.04 0.37
N ALA A 160 11.58 -8.13 -0.10
CA ALA A 160 10.42 -8.75 0.54
C ALA A 160 10.88 -10.01 1.30
N ILE A 161 10.39 -10.15 2.53
CA ILE A 161 10.69 -11.28 3.40
C ILE A 161 9.36 -11.89 3.82
N ALA A 162 9.18 -13.19 3.63
CA ALA A 162 7.99 -13.88 4.10
C ALA A 162 7.86 -13.79 5.62
N VAL A 163 6.65 -13.48 6.08
CA VAL A 163 6.32 -13.45 7.50
C VAL A 163 5.09 -14.29 7.77
N SER A 164 5.03 -14.88 8.97
CA SER A 164 3.85 -15.60 9.40
C SER A 164 2.68 -14.64 9.64
N GLY A 165 1.50 -15.03 9.20
CA GLY A 165 0.26 -14.26 9.37
C GLY A 165 -0.90 -15.01 8.75
N LYS A 166 -2.13 -14.61 9.06
CA LYS A 166 -3.31 -15.15 8.37
C LYS A 166 -3.43 -14.50 7.00
N ALA A 167 -3.70 -15.29 5.98
CA ALA A 167 -4.10 -14.79 4.67
C ALA A 167 -5.40 -13.96 4.74
N ALA A 168 -5.75 -13.24 3.69
CA ALA A 168 -7.00 -12.49 3.62
C ALA A 168 -8.22 -13.40 3.86
N PRO A 169 -9.34 -12.90 4.43
CA PRO A 169 -10.51 -13.73 4.73
C PRO A 169 -11.09 -14.48 3.54
N TYR A 170 -10.89 -13.98 2.34
CA TYR A 170 -11.37 -14.56 1.08
C TYR A 170 -10.32 -15.42 0.37
N SER A 171 -9.12 -15.52 0.94
CA SER A 171 -8.06 -16.38 0.41
C SER A 171 -8.37 -17.85 0.67
N PRO A 172 -8.09 -18.77 -0.27
CA PRO A 172 -8.16 -20.19 -0.01
C PRO A 172 -7.16 -20.65 1.06
N HIS A 173 -6.13 -19.83 1.33
CA HIS A 173 -5.10 -20.10 2.34
C HIS A 173 -5.47 -19.60 3.74
N ARG A 174 -6.69 -19.07 3.95
CA ARG A 174 -7.08 -18.43 5.22
C ARG A 174 -6.81 -19.29 6.45
N GLU A 175 -7.14 -20.58 6.39
CA GLU A 175 -7.00 -21.50 7.51
C GLU A 175 -5.67 -22.28 7.50
N SER A 176 -4.94 -22.22 6.38
CA SER A 176 -3.63 -22.85 6.21
C SER A 176 -2.70 -21.90 5.44
N PRO A 177 -2.21 -20.81 6.09
CA PRO A 177 -1.39 -19.81 5.44
C PRO A 177 -0.12 -20.41 4.84
N VAL A 178 0.25 -19.91 3.65
CA VAL A 178 1.44 -20.33 2.93
C VAL A 178 2.44 -19.19 2.81
N THR A 179 3.67 -19.53 2.44
CA THR A 179 4.73 -18.54 2.16
C THR A 179 4.29 -17.62 1.03
N GLY A 180 4.27 -16.32 1.29
CA GLY A 180 3.86 -15.31 0.31
C GLY A 180 2.49 -14.68 0.57
N ASP A 181 1.65 -15.27 1.44
CA ASP A 181 0.39 -14.61 1.87
C ASP A 181 0.64 -13.28 2.58
N ASN A 182 1.76 -13.18 3.30
CA ASN A 182 2.15 -11.97 4.01
C ASN A 182 3.67 -11.75 3.89
N VAL A 183 4.07 -10.51 3.70
CA VAL A 183 5.48 -10.12 3.64
C VAL A 183 5.78 -8.91 4.52
N ALA A 184 6.99 -8.86 5.02
CA ALA A 184 7.62 -7.64 5.50
C ALA A 184 8.50 -7.06 4.40
N LEU A 185 8.59 -5.74 4.33
CA LEU A 185 9.46 -5.04 3.40
C LEU A 185 10.66 -4.45 4.14
N VAL A 186 11.85 -4.68 3.62
CA VAL A 186 13.06 -3.96 3.99
C VAL A 186 13.34 -2.94 2.90
N ILE A 187 13.30 -1.66 3.25
CA ILE A 187 13.44 -0.55 2.33
C ILE A 187 14.78 0.13 2.63
N GLY A 188 15.71 0.08 1.69
CA GLY A 188 17.07 0.59 1.84
C GLY A 188 17.26 1.93 1.13
N ASP A 189 18.03 2.81 1.75
CA ASP A 189 18.54 4.03 1.15
C ASP A 189 19.98 3.82 0.68
N GLU A 190 20.19 3.75 -0.62
CA GLU A 190 21.50 3.49 -1.22
C GLU A 190 22.56 4.53 -0.80
N ALA A 191 22.15 5.79 -0.62
CA ALA A 191 23.08 6.86 -0.31
C ALA A 191 23.63 6.80 1.12
N SER A 192 22.80 6.38 2.08
CA SER A 192 23.19 6.34 3.51
C SER A 192 23.42 4.92 4.05
N GLY A 193 23.03 3.89 3.31
CA GLY A 193 23.03 2.49 3.76
C GLY A 193 22.02 2.19 4.87
N ARG A 194 21.14 3.14 5.22
CA ARG A 194 20.10 2.95 6.24
C ARG A 194 18.92 2.18 5.69
N THR A 195 18.29 1.38 6.53
CA THR A 195 17.08 0.61 6.19
C THR A 195 15.93 0.95 7.11
N VAL A 196 14.71 0.72 6.62
CA VAL A 196 13.47 0.77 7.38
C VAL A 196 12.69 -0.50 7.08
N ASP A 197 12.15 -1.13 8.13
CA ASP A 197 11.28 -2.29 8.01
C ASP A 197 9.82 -1.84 8.08
N SER A 198 8.99 -2.36 7.18
CA SER A 198 7.55 -2.13 7.13
C SER A 198 6.83 -3.47 7.08
N ARG A 199 5.85 -3.63 7.95
CA ARG A 199 4.91 -4.77 7.99
C ARG A 199 3.50 -4.25 7.82
#